data_b5c72f69b8a1d05a724c1445738a6d70
#
_entry.id   b5c72f69b8a1d05a724c1445738a6d70
#
_cell.length_a   1.000
_cell.length_b   1.000
_cell.length_c   1.000
_cell.angle_alpha   90.00
_cell.angle_beta   90.00
_cell.angle_gamma   90.00
#
_symmetry.space_group_name_H-M   'P 1'
#
loop_
_entity.id
_entity.type
_entity.pdbx_description
1 polymer ?
#
loop_
_entity_poly.entity_id
_entity_poly.type
_entity_poly.pdbx_seq_one_letter_code
_entity_poly.pdbx_strand_id
1 'polypeptide(L)'
;MLTRLASPFDIPFILDMLRAYRAHSPVEFLSKADDAEYVTAMLTELMSGRGLVLLAVNEGGICGMMIAGISPSIWSPKHFLMTEYAYWVNEDARFSTAGARLLQAYRAYGIGMKEQGRIVNFTISKMVNSPDLNFARYGFEKLEEFWVM
;
A
#
# COMPACT_ATOMS: atom_id res chain seq x y z
N MET A 1 -18.31 6.21 1.17
CA MET A 1 -16.96 5.60 1.09
C MET A 1 -16.47 5.63 -0.35
N LEU A 2 -15.36 6.27 -0.58
CA LEU A 2 -14.74 6.44 -1.89
C LEU A 2 -13.28 5.98 -1.83
N THR A 3 -12.79 5.34 -2.89
CA THR A 3 -11.34 5.14 -3.11
C THR A 3 -10.89 6.01 -4.26
N ARG A 4 -9.73 6.65 -4.11
CA ARG A 4 -9.15 7.49 -5.16
C ARG A 4 -7.63 7.48 -5.10
N LEU A 5 -7.01 7.93 -6.17
CA LEU A 5 -5.57 8.20 -6.18
C LEU A 5 -5.27 9.40 -5.26
N ALA A 6 -4.13 9.31 -4.59
CA ALA A 6 -3.61 10.43 -3.81
C ALA A 6 -3.06 11.53 -4.69
N SER A 7 -3.06 12.74 -4.17
CA SER A 7 -2.40 13.92 -4.75
C SER A 7 -1.35 14.45 -3.76
N PRO A 8 -0.44 15.36 -4.20
CA PRO A 8 0.52 15.98 -3.28
C PRO A 8 -0.11 16.70 -2.07
N PHE A 9 -1.34 17.18 -2.20
CA PHE A 9 -2.08 17.81 -1.09
C PHE A 9 -2.44 16.82 0.03
N ASP A 10 -2.43 15.52 -0.26
CA ASP A 10 -2.75 14.47 0.71
C ASP A 10 -1.54 14.04 1.55
N ILE A 11 -0.32 14.45 1.18
CA ILE A 11 0.91 13.99 1.83
C ILE A 11 0.91 14.17 3.34
N PRO A 12 0.49 15.30 3.92
CA PRO A 12 0.46 15.44 5.38
C PRO A 12 -0.40 14.38 6.07
N PHE A 13 -1.55 14.04 5.51
CA PHE A 13 -2.43 12.99 6.04
C PHE A 13 -1.82 11.59 5.89
N ILE A 14 -1.14 11.35 4.77
CA ILE A 14 -0.45 10.08 4.53
C ILE A 14 0.70 9.90 5.53
N LEU A 15 1.47 10.96 5.82
CA LEU A 15 2.54 10.92 6.81
C LEU A 15 2.02 10.54 8.20
N ASP A 16 0.88 11.08 8.60
CA ASP A 16 0.25 10.73 9.88
C ASP A 16 -0.18 9.26 9.92
N MET A 17 -0.80 8.77 8.85
CA MET A 17 -1.17 7.35 8.74
C MET A 17 0.06 6.43 8.72
N LEU A 18 1.16 6.84 8.08
CA LEU A 18 2.41 6.08 8.07
C LEU A 18 3.04 6.01 9.46
N ARG A 19 2.95 7.06 10.28
CA ARG A 19 3.39 7.01 11.67
C ARG A 19 2.59 6.00 12.47
N ALA A 20 1.27 5.99 12.32
CA ALA A 20 0.38 5.02 12.97
C ALA A 20 0.68 3.58 12.49
N TYR A 21 0.87 3.40 11.19
CA TYR A 21 1.26 2.12 10.59
C TYR A 21 2.57 1.59 11.18
N ARG A 22 3.61 2.42 11.24
CA ARG A 22 4.91 2.03 11.79
C ARG A 22 4.84 1.70 13.27
N ALA A 23 4.09 2.48 14.05
CA ALA A 23 3.90 2.24 15.48
C ALA A 23 3.18 0.90 15.75
N HIS A 24 2.30 0.47 14.85
CA HIS A 24 1.57 -0.80 14.95
C HIS A 24 2.39 -1.99 14.45
N SER A 25 3.44 -1.77 13.67
CA SER A 25 4.26 -2.84 13.09
C SER A 25 4.97 -3.66 14.17
N PRO A 26 5.06 -5.00 14.02
CA PRO A 26 5.86 -5.84 14.91
C PRO A 26 7.38 -5.64 14.74
N VAL A 27 7.81 -4.90 13.72
CA VAL A 27 9.22 -4.65 13.42
C VAL A 27 9.67 -3.41 14.20
N GLU A 28 10.46 -3.61 15.26
CA GLU A 28 10.79 -2.56 16.23
C GLU A 28 11.42 -1.31 15.62
N PHE A 29 12.36 -1.44 14.68
CA PHE A 29 13.04 -0.28 14.13
C PHE A 29 12.11 0.68 13.38
N LEU A 30 10.99 0.18 12.84
CA LEU A 30 10.05 1.02 12.08
C LEU A 30 9.41 2.09 12.95
N SER A 31 9.19 1.82 14.23
CA SER A 31 8.64 2.83 15.15
C SER A 31 9.59 4.01 15.38
N LYS A 32 10.89 3.79 15.17
CA LYS A 32 11.96 4.78 15.35
C LYS A 32 12.37 5.47 14.04
N ALA A 33 11.97 4.90 12.89
CA ALA A 33 12.29 5.44 11.58
C ALA A 33 11.26 6.52 11.21
N ASP A 34 11.61 7.79 11.42
CA ASP A 34 10.75 8.93 11.09
C ASP A 34 11.57 10.01 10.37
N ASP A 35 11.52 10.00 9.05
CA ASP A 35 12.13 11.00 8.18
C ASP A 35 11.06 11.50 7.19
N ALA A 36 10.36 12.56 7.60
CA ALA A 36 9.25 13.11 6.84
C ALA A 36 9.68 13.65 5.46
N GLU A 37 10.87 14.23 5.36
CA GLU A 37 11.39 14.76 4.09
C GLU A 37 11.66 13.62 3.09
N TYR A 38 12.34 12.58 3.54
CA TYR A 38 12.61 11.39 2.72
C TYR A 38 11.32 10.71 2.26
N VAL A 39 10.38 10.51 3.17
CA VAL A 39 9.10 9.85 2.85
C VAL A 39 8.27 10.71 1.90
N THR A 40 8.26 12.03 2.06
CA THR A 40 7.58 12.95 1.14
C THR A 40 8.16 12.83 -0.28
N ALA A 41 9.47 12.79 -0.42
CA ALA A 41 10.13 12.60 -1.72
C ALA A 41 9.75 11.24 -2.35
N MET A 42 9.75 10.19 -1.56
CA MET A 42 9.33 8.85 -2.01
C MET A 42 7.88 8.84 -2.49
N LEU A 43 6.95 9.41 -1.72
CA LEU A 43 5.54 9.50 -2.10
C LEU A 43 5.36 10.29 -3.40
N THR A 44 6.08 11.39 -3.56
CA THR A 44 6.03 12.20 -4.78
C THR A 44 6.47 11.39 -6.01
N GLU A 45 7.52 10.59 -5.88
CA GLU A 45 7.98 9.69 -6.94
C GLU A 45 6.93 8.63 -7.29
N LEU A 46 6.34 7.99 -6.27
CA LEU A 46 5.30 6.98 -6.49
C LEU A 46 4.10 7.57 -7.22
N MET A 47 3.67 8.78 -6.84
CA MET A 47 2.54 9.48 -7.48
C MET A 47 2.85 9.91 -8.91
N SER A 48 4.12 10.07 -9.28
CA SER A 48 4.54 10.48 -10.63
C SER A 48 4.57 9.36 -11.67
N GLY A 49 4.10 8.17 -11.32
CA GLY A 49 4.02 7.01 -12.22
C GLY A 49 4.95 5.85 -11.85
N ARG A 50 5.75 5.99 -10.79
CA ARG A 50 6.64 4.93 -10.31
C ARG A 50 6.01 4.05 -9.24
N GLY A 51 4.72 4.21 -9.03
CA GLY A 51 3.99 3.45 -8.05
C GLY A 51 2.51 3.76 -8.07
N LEU A 52 1.88 3.46 -6.94
CA LEU A 52 0.46 3.64 -6.73
C LEU A 52 0.24 4.07 -5.30
N VAL A 53 -0.48 5.17 -5.09
CA VAL A 53 -0.90 5.62 -3.78
C VAL A 53 -2.42 5.80 -3.80
N LEU A 54 -3.12 4.91 -3.11
CA LEU A 54 -4.58 4.89 -3.02
C LEU A 54 -5.02 5.36 -1.64
N LEU A 55 -6.12 6.10 -1.61
CA LEU A 55 -6.76 6.56 -0.37
C LEU A 55 -8.21 6.10 -0.30
N ALA A 56 -8.63 5.71 0.89
CA ALA A 56 -10.03 5.54 1.23
C ALA A 56 -10.52 6.79 1.96
N VAL A 57 -11.65 7.32 1.52
CA VAL A 57 -12.24 8.55 2.05
C VAL A 57 -13.68 8.27 2.46
N ASN A 58 -14.04 8.64 3.67
CA ASN A 58 -15.41 8.62 4.18
C ASN A 58 -15.89 10.04 4.48
N GLU A 59 -17.03 10.19 5.15
CA GLU A 59 -17.57 11.49 5.51
C GLU A 59 -16.66 12.30 6.45
N GLY A 60 -15.85 11.60 7.28
CA GLY A 60 -14.87 12.22 8.18
C GLY A 60 -13.54 12.59 7.52
N GLY A 61 -13.34 12.25 6.27
CA GLY A 61 -12.11 12.50 5.52
C GLY A 61 -11.34 11.23 5.16
N ILE A 62 -10.01 11.36 4.99
CA ILE A 62 -9.14 10.24 4.64
C ILE A 62 -9.06 9.27 5.83
N CYS A 63 -9.40 8.01 5.61
CA CYS A 63 -9.46 7.00 6.67
C CYS A 63 -8.61 5.75 6.40
N GLY A 64 -7.97 5.65 5.25
CA GLY A 64 -7.10 4.53 4.93
C GLY A 64 -6.24 4.79 3.70
N MET A 65 -5.21 3.96 3.53
CA MET A 65 -4.27 4.07 2.42
C MET A 65 -3.75 2.70 1.98
N MET A 66 -3.34 2.65 0.72
CA MET A 66 -2.53 1.57 0.16
C MET A 66 -1.42 2.19 -0.67
N ILE A 67 -0.18 1.87 -0.36
CA ILE A 67 1.01 2.42 -1.02
C ILE A 67 1.78 1.27 -1.65
N ALA A 68 2.12 1.41 -2.93
CA ALA A 68 2.90 0.42 -3.67
C ALA A 68 3.91 1.09 -4.58
N GLY A 69 5.03 0.42 -4.80
CA GLY A 69 6.08 0.87 -5.72
C GLY A 69 6.23 -0.08 -6.89
N ILE A 70 6.61 0.48 -8.04
CA ILE A 70 6.94 -0.27 -9.25
C ILE A 70 8.46 -0.20 -9.45
N SER A 71 9.11 -1.35 -9.54
CA SER A 71 10.55 -1.44 -9.71
C SER A 71 10.94 -2.58 -10.65
N PRO A 72 12.13 -2.51 -11.28
CA PRO A 72 12.62 -3.61 -12.09
C PRO A 72 12.83 -4.88 -11.24
N SER A 73 12.61 -6.04 -11.85
CA SER A 73 13.01 -7.32 -11.26
C SER A 73 14.54 -7.37 -11.09
N ILE A 74 15.00 -7.99 -10.02
CA ILE A 74 16.45 -8.24 -9.84
C ILE A 74 17.02 -9.18 -10.91
N TRP A 75 16.14 -9.93 -11.58
CA TRP A 75 16.54 -10.93 -12.58
C TRP A 75 16.50 -10.39 -14.02
N SER A 76 15.80 -9.27 -14.26
CA SER A 76 15.68 -8.69 -15.60
C SER A 76 15.26 -7.22 -15.50
N PRO A 77 16.02 -6.29 -16.12
CA PRO A 77 15.66 -4.89 -16.12
C PRO A 77 14.46 -4.53 -17.02
N LYS A 78 13.99 -5.50 -17.81
CA LYS A 78 12.83 -5.33 -18.71
C LYS A 78 11.52 -5.74 -18.07
N HIS A 79 11.55 -6.39 -16.90
CA HIS A 79 10.37 -6.87 -16.20
C HIS A 79 10.19 -6.07 -14.92
N PHE A 80 9.05 -5.42 -14.79
CA PHE A 80 8.71 -4.60 -13.63
C PHE A 80 7.71 -5.31 -12.74
N LEU A 81 7.84 -5.06 -11.45
CA LEU A 81 6.99 -5.62 -10.39
C LEU A 81 6.37 -4.47 -9.61
N MET A 82 5.12 -4.63 -9.18
CA MET A 82 4.51 -3.73 -8.21
C MET A 82 4.43 -4.43 -6.86
N THR A 83 5.01 -3.80 -5.85
CA THR A 83 5.09 -4.33 -4.48
C THR A 83 4.36 -3.39 -3.53
N GLU A 84 3.45 -3.92 -2.73
CA GLU A 84 2.81 -3.16 -1.66
C GLU A 84 3.82 -2.86 -0.56
N TYR A 85 3.86 -1.61 -0.11
CA TYR A 85 4.73 -1.14 0.97
C TYR A 85 3.97 -0.89 2.26
N ALA A 86 2.74 -0.39 2.18
CA ALA A 86 1.91 -0.12 3.34
C ALA A 86 0.44 -0.24 2.99
N TYR A 87 -0.30 -0.92 3.84
CA TYR A 87 -1.74 -1.05 3.76
C TYR A 87 -2.32 -0.78 5.16
N TRP A 88 -3.04 0.32 5.30
CA TRP A 88 -3.50 0.80 6.59
C TRP A 88 -4.92 1.35 6.52
N VAL A 89 -5.71 1.05 7.54
CA VAL A 89 -7.00 1.68 7.81
C VAL A 89 -6.98 2.19 9.23
N ASN A 90 -7.35 3.44 9.43
CA ASN A 90 -7.44 4.05 10.76
C ASN A 90 -8.37 3.24 11.67
N GLU A 91 -8.07 3.21 12.96
CA GLU A 91 -8.78 2.35 13.92
C GLU A 91 -10.28 2.59 13.94
N ASP A 92 -10.71 3.85 13.85
CA ASP A 92 -12.12 4.24 13.83
C ASP A 92 -12.87 3.82 12.56
N ALA A 93 -12.15 3.46 11.49
CA ALA A 93 -12.70 3.01 10.22
C ALA A 93 -12.53 1.50 9.95
N ARG A 94 -11.92 0.74 10.87
CA ARG A 94 -11.60 -0.70 10.64
C ARG A 94 -12.82 -1.60 10.48
N PHE A 95 -13.95 -1.22 11.03
CA PHE A 95 -15.20 -1.97 10.86
C PHE A 95 -16.02 -1.52 9.64
N SER A 96 -15.48 -0.58 8.86
CA SER A 96 -16.08 -0.13 7.61
C SER A 96 -15.61 -0.98 6.42
N THR A 97 -16.06 -0.61 5.22
CA THR A 97 -15.63 -1.26 3.97
C THR A 97 -14.30 -0.73 3.44
N ALA A 98 -13.63 0.20 4.14
CA ALA A 98 -12.43 0.88 3.66
C ALA A 98 -11.33 -0.08 3.24
N GLY A 99 -11.00 -1.06 4.07
CA GLY A 99 -9.97 -2.05 3.78
C GLY A 99 -10.28 -2.86 2.52
N ALA A 100 -11.48 -3.41 2.44
CA ALA A 100 -11.92 -4.19 1.28
C ALA A 100 -11.91 -3.36 -0.01
N ARG A 101 -12.33 -2.11 0.05
CA ARG A 101 -12.34 -1.22 -1.12
C ARG A 101 -10.94 -0.85 -1.59
N LEU A 102 -10.02 -0.60 -0.66
CA LEU A 102 -8.60 -0.38 -1.00
C LEU A 102 -8.01 -1.60 -1.70
N LEU A 103 -8.27 -2.79 -1.16
CA LEU A 103 -7.78 -4.04 -1.74
C LEU A 103 -8.34 -4.29 -3.13
N GLN A 104 -9.65 -4.06 -3.32
CA GLN A 104 -10.29 -4.18 -4.63
C GLN A 104 -9.72 -3.18 -5.64
N ALA A 105 -9.49 -1.93 -5.23
CA ALA A 105 -8.89 -0.91 -6.08
C ALA A 105 -7.45 -1.28 -6.45
N TYR A 106 -6.65 -1.71 -5.50
CA TYR A 106 -5.28 -2.18 -5.73
C TYR A 106 -5.24 -3.31 -6.75
N ARG A 107 -6.11 -4.31 -6.56
CA ARG A 107 -6.24 -5.43 -7.49
C ARG A 107 -6.62 -4.96 -8.90
N ALA A 108 -7.58 -4.06 -9.01
CA ALA A 108 -8.02 -3.55 -10.32
C ALA A 108 -6.90 -2.80 -11.05
N TYR A 109 -6.18 -1.91 -10.35
CA TYR A 109 -5.01 -1.23 -10.93
C TYR A 109 -3.92 -2.21 -11.34
N GLY A 110 -3.61 -3.19 -10.50
CA GLY A 110 -2.60 -4.21 -10.78
C GLY A 110 -2.93 -5.04 -12.01
N ILE A 111 -4.17 -5.50 -12.14
CA ILE A 111 -4.65 -6.24 -13.32
C ILE A 111 -4.54 -5.37 -14.58
N GLY A 112 -5.00 -4.11 -14.51
CA GLY A 112 -4.91 -3.19 -15.63
C GLY A 112 -3.47 -2.94 -16.10
N MET A 113 -2.54 -2.77 -15.15
CA MET A 113 -1.12 -2.60 -15.46
C MET A 113 -0.48 -3.85 -16.09
N LYS A 114 -0.89 -5.06 -15.63
CA LYS A 114 -0.47 -6.32 -16.26
C LYS A 114 -0.97 -6.41 -17.71
N GLU A 115 -2.22 -6.10 -17.94
CA GLU A 115 -2.82 -6.11 -19.29
C GLU A 115 -2.14 -5.12 -20.23
N GLN A 116 -1.69 -3.97 -19.70
CA GLN A 116 -0.93 -2.98 -20.44
C GLN A 116 0.54 -3.34 -20.65
N GLY A 117 1.01 -4.44 -20.06
CA GLY A 117 2.42 -4.85 -20.12
C GLY A 117 3.36 -4.01 -19.26
N ARG A 118 2.84 -3.18 -18.34
CA ARG A 118 3.65 -2.31 -17.48
C ARG A 118 4.32 -3.08 -16.34
N ILE A 119 3.68 -4.11 -15.83
CA ILE A 119 4.19 -4.99 -14.78
C ILE A 119 3.94 -6.44 -15.14
N VAL A 120 4.77 -7.35 -14.64
CA VAL A 120 4.58 -8.80 -14.83
C VAL A 120 3.75 -9.41 -13.71
N ASN A 121 3.85 -8.87 -12.50
CA ASN A 121 3.00 -9.23 -11.37
C ASN A 121 2.91 -8.09 -10.36
N PHE A 122 2.01 -8.24 -9.41
CA PHE A 122 1.90 -7.36 -8.24
C PHE A 122 1.63 -8.21 -7.00
N THR A 123 2.16 -7.76 -5.87
CA THR A 123 2.15 -8.51 -4.62
C THR A 123 1.54 -7.69 -3.50
N ILE A 124 1.08 -8.40 -2.49
CA ILE A 124 0.60 -7.83 -1.25
C ILE A 124 1.12 -8.68 -0.09
N SER A 125 1.48 -8.04 1.01
CA SER A 125 1.92 -8.73 2.22
C SER A 125 0.94 -8.50 3.36
N LYS A 126 0.98 -9.37 4.36
CA LYS A 126 0.18 -9.26 5.56
C LYS A 126 1.09 -9.44 6.77
N MET A 127 1.13 -8.44 7.65
CA MET A 127 1.84 -8.56 8.91
C MET A 127 1.15 -9.58 9.82
N VAL A 128 1.92 -10.20 10.71
CA VAL A 128 1.39 -11.22 11.65
C VAL A 128 0.32 -10.68 12.60
N ASN A 129 0.31 -9.38 12.86
CA ASN A 129 -0.66 -8.69 13.72
C ASN A 129 -1.72 -7.89 12.92
N SER A 130 -1.79 -8.08 11.61
CA SER A 130 -2.84 -7.46 10.77
C SER A 130 -4.19 -8.12 11.02
N PRO A 131 -5.30 -7.40 10.78
CA PRO A 131 -6.61 -8.02 10.66
C PRO A 131 -6.58 -9.15 9.63
N ASP A 132 -7.34 -10.21 9.86
CA ASP A 132 -7.38 -11.35 8.96
C ASP A 132 -8.22 -11.04 7.71
N LEU A 133 -7.57 -10.49 6.71
CA LEU A 133 -8.13 -10.32 5.37
C LEU A 133 -7.83 -11.57 4.55
N ASN A 134 -8.87 -12.16 4.00
CA ASN A 134 -8.73 -13.33 3.16
C ASN A 134 -8.33 -12.92 1.73
N PHE A 135 -7.04 -12.76 1.49
CA PHE A 135 -6.51 -12.36 0.18
C PHE A 135 -6.83 -13.37 -0.93
N ALA A 136 -6.99 -14.65 -0.58
CA ALA A 136 -7.37 -15.68 -1.54
C ALA A 136 -8.74 -15.41 -2.18
N ARG A 137 -9.69 -14.83 -1.45
CA ARG A 137 -11.00 -14.43 -2.00
C ARG A 137 -10.89 -13.38 -3.11
N TYR A 138 -9.79 -12.62 -3.12
CA TYR A 138 -9.51 -11.59 -4.13
C TYR A 138 -8.62 -12.10 -5.26
N GLY A 139 -8.30 -13.40 -5.26
CA GLY A 139 -7.52 -14.04 -6.31
C GLY A 139 -6.01 -14.03 -6.09
N PHE A 140 -5.54 -13.61 -4.91
CA PHE A 140 -4.12 -13.68 -4.56
C PHE A 140 -3.77 -15.09 -4.10
N GLU A 141 -2.57 -15.54 -4.45
CA GLU A 141 -2.00 -16.82 -4.03
C GLU A 141 -0.81 -16.56 -3.09
N LYS A 142 -0.75 -17.28 -1.97
CA LYS A 142 0.38 -17.16 -1.03
C LYS A 142 1.62 -17.83 -1.63
N LEU A 143 2.68 -17.05 -1.82
CA LEU A 143 3.93 -17.54 -2.43
C LEU A 143 5.07 -17.76 -1.43
N GLU A 144 5.15 -16.93 -0.37
CA GLU A 144 6.27 -16.98 0.56
C GLU A 144 5.90 -16.46 1.94
N GLU A 145 6.78 -16.68 2.90
CA GLU A 145 6.72 -16.08 4.23
C GLU A 145 7.98 -15.25 4.45
N PHE A 146 7.82 -14.12 5.13
CA PHE A 146 8.90 -13.17 5.40
C PHE A 146 9.34 -13.30 6.85
N TRP A 147 10.64 -13.53 7.06
CA TRP A 147 11.21 -13.76 8.39
C TRP A 147 12.26 -12.70 8.71
N VAL A 148 12.32 -12.24 9.97
CA VAL A 148 13.29 -11.24 10.44
C VAL A 148 14.06 -11.80 11.65
N MET A 149 15.35 -11.41 11.78
CA MET A 149 16.17 -11.73 12.93
C MET A 149 16.40 -10.46 13.79
#